data_b4ca873e4aec14e6d90ce6f5593a7c88
#
_entry.id   b4ca873e4aec14e6d90ce6f5593a7c88
#
_cell.length_a   1.000
_cell.length_b   1.000
_cell.length_c   1.000
_cell.angle_alpha   90.00
_cell.angle_beta   90.00
_cell.angle_gamma   90.00
#
_symmetry.space_group_name_H-M   'P 1'
#
loop_
_entity.id
_entity.type
_entity.pdbx_description
1 polymer ?
#
loop_
_entity_poly.entity_id
_entity_poly.type
_entity_poly.pdbx_seq_one_letter_code
_entity_poly.pdbx_strand_id
1 'polypeptide(L)'
;MPALTTEEFITWANRLTGLPWPMTTKEFATIAAGEFGWIIFDGKQVLAITLPNYSERVFVGKTSEGEVRKIHFPLARTKPEDRDAGIELNDLFASYATVGTENWRNPTKTEQGKEPLMAWTHPTSCILQVVRTRSLVLFTFYTPQGARYYE
;
A
#
# COMPACT_ATOMS: atom_id res chain seq x y z
N MET A 1 -7.97 -14.35 9.22
CA MET A 1 -6.76 -13.64 8.72
C MET A 1 -7.00 -12.14 8.79
N PRO A 2 -6.14 -11.36 9.45
CA PRO A 2 -6.25 -9.91 9.45
C PRO A 2 -6.02 -9.36 8.04
N ALA A 3 -6.97 -8.60 7.54
CA ALA A 3 -6.88 -8.04 6.20
C ALA A 3 -7.75 -6.78 6.09
N LEU A 4 -7.30 -5.83 5.27
CA LEU A 4 -8.14 -4.72 4.87
C LEU A 4 -9.21 -5.23 3.89
N THR A 5 -10.40 -4.67 3.97
CA THR A 5 -11.42 -4.94 2.96
C THR A 5 -11.00 -4.27 1.64
N THR A 6 -11.60 -4.71 0.54
CA THR A 6 -11.35 -4.08 -0.77
C THR A 6 -11.78 -2.61 -0.75
N GLU A 7 -12.84 -2.27 -0.03
CA GLU A 7 -13.30 -0.88 0.11
C GLU A 7 -12.29 -0.03 0.86
N GLU A 8 -11.74 -0.56 1.96
CA GLU A 8 -10.70 0.12 2.73
C GLU A 8 -9.44 0.34 1.90
N PHE A 9 -9.04 -0.68 1.14
CA PHE A 9 -7.89 -0.58 0.24
C PHE A 9 -8.06 0.58 -0.76
N ILE A 10 -9.19 0.65 -1.43
CA ILE A 10 -9.46 1.72 -2.39
C ILE A 10 -9.52 3.07 -1.70
N THR A 11 -10.13 3.15 -0.52
CA THR A 11 -10.20 4.39 0.26
C THR A 11 -8.81 4.92 0.58
N TRP A 12 -7.90 4.06 1.09
CA TRP A 12 -6.54 4.49 1.40
C TRP A 12 -5.76 4.88 0.15
N ALA A 13 -5.89 4.11 -0.91
CA ALA A 13 -5.23 4.42 -2.18
C ALA A 13 -5.68 5.78 -2.72
N ASN A 14 -6.98 6.07 -2.69
CA ASN A 14 -7.52 7.34 -3.17
C ASN A 14 -7.08 8.52 -2.30
N ARG A 15 -7.00 8.33 -0.99
CA ARG A 15 -6.49 9.38 -0.09
C ARG A 15 -5.04 9.71 -0.40
N LEU A 16 -4.22 8.69 -0.66
CA LEU A 16 -2.80 8.89 -0.98
C LEU A 16 -2.63 9.56 -2.34
N THR A 17 -3.36 9.13 -3.36
CA THR A 17 -3.27 9.75 -4.69
C THR A 17 -3.78 11.19 -4.70
N GLY A 18 -4.69 11.53 -3.79
CA GLY A 18 -5.28 12.87 -3.68
C GLY A 18 -4.43 13.89 -2.92
N LEU A 19 -3.31 13.46 -2.32
CA LEU A 19 -2.45 14.38 -1.59
C LEU A 19 -1.61 15.26 -2.54
N PRO A 20 -1.23 16.46 -2.12
CA PRO A 20 -0.47 17.39 -2.96
C PRO A 20 1.03 17.07 -2.97
N TRP A 21 1.41 16.00 -3.63
CA TRP A 21 2.81 15.65 -3.79
C TRP A 21 3.55 16.69 -4.64
N PRO A 22 4.83 16.99 -4.35
CA PRO A 22 5.70 16.34 -3.36
C PRO A 22 5.50 16.84 -1.94
N MET A 23 5.85 16.00 -0.98
CA MET A 23 5.85 16.35 0.45
C MET A 23 7.07 15.73 1.12
N THR A 24 7.57 16.39 2.17
CA THR A 24 8.58 15.78 3.02
C THR A 24 7.95 14.69 3.88
N THR A 25 8.77 13.82 4.42
CA THR A 25 8.29 12.76 5.32
C THR A 25 7.60 13.35 6.55
N LYS A 26 8.09 14.49 7.05
CA LYS A 26 7.49 15.19 8.19
C LYS A 26 6.12 15.74 7.86
N GLU A 27 5.96 16.38 6.69
CA GLU A 27 4.66 16.90 6.24
C GLU A 27 3.66 15.76 6.07
N PHE A 28 4.08 14.65 5.48
CA PHE A 28 3.22 13.50 5.32
C PHE A 28 2.81 12.91 6.67
N ALA A 29 3.74 12.77 7.63
CA ALA A 29 3.43 12.25 8.96
C ALA A 29 2.39 13.10 9.68
N THR A 30 2.46 14.43 9.53
CA THR A 30 1.48 15.34 10.12
C THR A 30 0.08 15.10 9.53
N ILE A 31 -0.02 14.94 8.22
CA ILE A 31 -1.30 14.65 7.56
C ILE A 31 -1.82 13.27 7.96
N ALA A 32 -0.95 12.27 7.98
CA ALA A 32 -1.33 10.90 8.33
C ALA A 32 -1.88 10.82 9.76
N ALA A 33 -1.25 11.48 10.71
CA ALA A 33 -1.72 11.51 12.09
C ALA A 33 -3.00 12.33 12.24
N GLY A 34 -3.07 13.50 11.60
CA GLY A 34 -4.20 14.45 11.77
C GLY A 34 -5.43 14.10 10.93
N GLU A 35 -5.25 13.68 9.69
CA GLU A 35 -6.36 13.43 8.76
C GLU A 35 -6.70 11.94 8.58
N PHE A 36 -5.68 11.06 8.60
CA PHE A 36 -5.90 9.64 8.39
C PHE A 36 -6.12 8.87 9.69
N GLY A 37 -5.80 9.48 10.83
CA GLY A 37 -5.89 8.80 12.12
C GLY A 37 -4.82 7.74 12.32
N TRP A 38 -3.74 7.76 11.55
CA TRP A 38 -2.62 6.84 11.72
C TRP A 38 -1.86 7.19 12.99
N ILE A 39 -1.29 6.17 13.63
CA ILE A 39 -0.58 6.34 14.89
C ILE A 39 0.91 6.52 14.61
N ILE A 40 1.54 7.48 15.32
CA ILE A 40 2.99 7.68 15.27
C ILE A 40 3.60 7.02 16.51
N PHE A 41 4.60 6.14 16.29
CA PHE A 41 5.31 5.44 17.38
C PHE A 41 6.66 6.08 17.69
N ASP A 42 7.04 5.99 18.97
CA ASP A 42 8.42 6.18 19.49
C ASP A 42 9.15 7.45 19.04
N GLY A 43 8.44 8.53 18.73
CA GLY A 43 9.08 9.76 18.30
C GLY A 43 9.95 9.65 17.06
N LYS A 44 9.96 8.47 16.39
CA LYS A 44 10.77 8.19 15.21
C LYS A 44 10.00 8.25 13.91
N GLN A 45 8.78 8.78 13.93
CA GLN A 45 7.91 8.90 12.75
C GLN A 45 7.55 7.55 12.11
N VAL A 46 7.51 6.47 12.89
CA VAL A 46 6.99 5.19 12.42
C VAL A 46 5.47 5.24 12.49
N LEU A 47 4.83 5.12 11.35
CA LEU A 47 3.37 5.18 11.23
C LEU A 47 2.76 3.79 11.30
N ALA A 48 1.54 3.71 11.81
CA ALA A 48 0.76 2.47 11.80
C ALA A 48 -0.70 2.76 11.55
N ILE A 49 -1.35 1.84 10.86
CA ILE A 49 -2.80 1.83 10.68
C ILE A 49 -3.36 0.86 11.69
N THR A 50 -4.26 1.32 12.56
CA THR A 50 -4.91 0.46 13.55
C THR A 50 -6.42 0.54 13.37
N LEU A 51 -7.03 -0.61 13.07
CA LEU A 51 -8.47 -0.80 12.94
C LEU A 51 -8.87 -1.97 13.84
N PRO A 52 -10.17 -2.17 14.15
CA PRO A 52 -10.58 -3.23 15.06
C PRO A 52 -10.03 -4.62 14.74
N ASN A 53 -9.93 -4.98 13.46
CA ASN A 53 -9.48 -6.30 13.03
C ASN A 53 -8.20 -6.25 12.22
N TYR A 54 -7.46 -5.13 12.27
CA TYR A 54 -6.27 -4.93 11.46
C TYR A 54 -5.34 -3.93 12.12
N SER A 55 -4.06 -4.30 12.26
CA SER A 55 -3.04 -3.38 12.76
C SER A 55 -1.72 -3.70 12.05
N GLU A 56 -1.20 -2.76 11.28
CA GLU A 56 0.05 -2.92 10.54
C GLU A 56 0.85 -1.64 10.52
N ARG A 57 2.18 -1.79 10.47
CA ARG A 57 3.08 -0.65 10.31
C ARG A 57 3.07 -0.16 8.87
N VAL A 58 3.24 1.14 8.71
CA VAL A 58 3.38 1.79 7.42
C VAL A 58 4.82 2.22 7.24
N PHE A 59 5.44 1.79 6.15
CA PHE A 59 6.83 2.13 5.84
C PHE A 59 6.86 3.24 4.81
N VAL A 60 7.66 4.27 5.08
CA VAL A 60 7.79 5.44 4.21
C VAL A 60 9.22 5.54 3.73
N GLY A 61 9.42 5.42 2.42
CA GLY A 61 10.72 5.64 1.80
C GLY A 61 10.85 7.08 1.35
N LYS A 62 12.06 7.64 1.43
CA LYS A 62 12.32 9.03 1.06
C LYS A 62 13.39 9.14 -0.01
N THR A 63 13.35 10.26 -0.74
CA THR A 63 14.41 10.64 -1.68
C THR A 63 15.60 11.21 -0.90
N SER A 64 16.70 11.46 -1.61
CA SER A 64 17.88 12.12 -1.01
C SER A 64 17.55 13.51 -0.46
N GLU A 65 16.49 14.14 -0.96
CA GLU A 65 16.04 15.47 -0.51
C GLU A 65 15.02 15.41 0.62
N GLY A 66 14.72 14.21 1.12
CA GLY A 66 13.78 14.03 2.23
C GLY A 66 12.31 14.03 1.85
N GLU A 67 12.00 13.96 0.57
CA GLU A 67 10.63 13.86 0.08
C GLU A 67 10.16 12.41 0.06
N VAL A 68 8.88 12.19 0.32
CA VAL A 68 8.29 10.85 0.27
C VAL A 68 8.37 10.33 -1.16
N ARG A 69 8.96 9.16 -1.34
CA ARG A 69 9.01 8.49 -2.65
C ARG A 69 8.08 7.28 -2.73
N LYS A 70 7.90 6.58 -1.63
CA LYS A 70 6.98 5.43 -1.58
C LYS A 70 6.45 5.21 -0.17
N ILE A 71 5.27 4.60 -0.11
CA ILE A 71 4.60 4.22 1.14
C ILE A 71 4.12 2.80 0.94
N HIS A 72 4.46 1.88 1.86
CA HIS A 72 3.96 0.52 1.74
C HIS A 72 3.48 -0.04 3.08
N PHE A 73 2.46 -0.88 3.00
CA PHE A 73 1.91 -1.59 4.15
C PHE A 73 1.20 -2.86 3.67
N PRO A 74 1.16 -3.91 4.50
CA PRO A 74 0.45 -5.13 4.14
C PRO A 74 -1.05 -4.88 4.06
N LEU A 75 -1.71 -5.42 3.03
CA LEU A 75 -3.16 -5.45 2.95
C LEU A 75 -3.71 -6.66 3.71
N ALA A 76 -2.95 -7.73 3.76
CA ALA A 76 -3.29 -8.97 4.45
C ALA A 76 -2.02 -9.69 4.86
N ARG A 77 -2.08 -10.39 5.99
CA ARG A 77 -0.94 -11.14 6.52
C ARG A 77 -1.41 -12.47 7.09
N THR A 78 -0.71 -13.55 6.73
CA THR A 78 -0.99 -14.86 7.30
C THR A 78 -0.34 -15.02 8.66
N LYS A 79 -0.88 -15.93 9.46
CA LYS A 79 -0.23 -16.41 10.67
C LYS A 79 0.59 -17.65 10.31
N PRO A 80 1.72 -17.88 10.99
CA PRO A 80 2.58 -19.04 10.68
C PRO A 80 1.88 -20.40 10.77
N GLU A 81 0.86 -20.51 11.61
CA GLU A 81 0.12 -21.75 11.83
C GLU A 81 -1.02 -21.99 10.82
N ASP A 82 -1.29 -21.05 9.92
CA ASP A 82 -2.38 -21.20 8.94
C ASP A 82 -1.98 -22.14 7.79
N ARG A 83 -2.62 -23.30 7.70
CA ARG A 83 -2.34 -24.31 6.66
C ARG A 83 -2.87 -23.92 5.28
N ASP A 84 -4.02 -23.23 5.25
CA ASP A 84 -4.69 -22.83 4.01
C ASP A 84 -4.36 -21.39 3.61
N ALA A 85 -3.33 -20.81 4.21
CA ALA A 85 -2.94 -19.43 4.02
C ALA A 85 -2.66 -19.08 2.56
N GLY A 86 -2.06 -20.02 1.81
CA GLY A 86 -1.75 -19.79 0.40
C GLY A 86 -2.99 -19.56 -0.45
N ILE A 87 -4.06 -20.32 -0.20
CA ILE A 87 -5.32 -20.18 -0.92
C ILE A 87 -5.99 -18.87 -0.56
N GLU A 88 -6.07 -18.54 0.74
CA GLU A 88 -6.64 -17.27 1.18
C GLU A 88 -5.89 -16.05 0.63
N LEU A 89 -4.55 -16.10 0.64
CA LEU A 89 -3.74 -15.01 0.09
C LEU A 89 -3.97 -14.84 -1.40
N ASN A 90 -4.09 -15.95 -2.15
CA ASN A 90 -4.40 -15.88 -3.57
C ASN A 90 -5.76 -15.26 -3.82
N ASP A 91 -6.77 -15.64 -3.04
CA ASP A 91 -8.12 -15.10 -3.18
C ASP A 91 -8.14 -13.61 -2.82
N LEU A 92 -7.44 -13.21 -1.78
CA LEU A 92 -7.33 -11.81 -1.40
C LEU A 92 -6.57 -11.00 -2.45
N PHE A 93 -5.45 -11.51 -2.95
CA PHE A 93 -4.73 -10.85 -4.03
C PHE A 93 -5.63 -10.65 -5.25
N ALA A 94 -6.36 -11.68 -5.67
CA ALA A 94 -7.28 -11.60 -6.79
C ALA A 94 -8.38 -10.54 -6.54
N SER A 95 -8.89 -10.46 -5.33
CA SER A 95 -9.91 -9.48 -4.97
C SER A 95 -9.38 -8.05 -5.05
N TYR A 96 -8.17 -7.81 -4.51
CA TYR A 96 -7.55 -6.48 -4.59
C TYR A 96 -7.22 -6.12 -6.04
N ALA A 97 -6.71 -7.07 -6.82
CA ALA A 97 -6.39 -6.85 -8.23
C ALA A 97 -7.66 -6.50 -9.03
N THR A 98 -8.76 -7.19 -8.77
CA THR A 98 -10.03 -6.95 -9.43
C THR A 98 -10.56 -5.55 -9.12
N VAL A 99 -10.62 -5.17 -7.85
CA VAL A 99 -11.15 -3.87 -7.46
C VAL A 99 -10.22 -2.74 -7.93
N GLY A 100 -8.92 -2.97 -7.95
CA GLY A 100 -7.96 -2.01 -8.50
C GLY A 100 -8.19 -1.77 -9.99
N THR A 101 -8.39 -2.84 -10.75
CA THR A 101 -8.67 -2.74 -12.18
C THR A 101 -10.00 -2.03 -12.45
N GLU A 102 -11.01 -2.27 -11.63
CA GLU A 102 -12.30 -1.56 -11.73
C GLU A 102 -12.13 -0.05 -11.49
N ASN A 103 -11.25 0.34 -10.57
CA ASN A 103 -11.06 1.76 -10.21
C ASN A 103 -10.02 2.47 -11.06
N TRP A 104 -8.95 1.77 -11.45
CA TRP A 104 -7.80 2.40 -12.15
C TRP A 104 -7.60 1.86 -13.56
N ARG A 105 -8.53 1.06 -14.05
CA ARG A 105 -8.55 0.49 -15.40
C ARG A 105 -7.44 -0.53 -15.64
N ASN A 106 -6.90 -0.58 -16.84
CA ASN A 106 -5.92 -1.60 -17.21
C ASN A 106 -4.61 -1.43 -16.44
N PRO A 107 -4.08 -2.50 -15.84
CA PRO A 107 -2.78 -2.41 -15.18
C PRO A 107 -1.68 -2.11 -16.19
N THR A 108 -0.67 -1.36 -15.75
CA THR A 108 0.49 -1.02 -16.57
C THR A 108 1.62 -2.04 -16.42
N LYS A 109 1.54 -2.87 -15.38
CA LYS A 109 2.51 -3.95 -15.16
C LYS A 109 1.79 -5.14 -14.53
N THR A 110 2.06 -6.34 -15.04
CA THR A 110 1.53 -7.58 -14.48
C THR A 110 2.63 -8.62 -14.53
N GLU A 111 2.86 -9.30 -13.40
CA GLU A 111 3.78 -10.44 -13.32
C GLU A 111 3.03 -11.62 -12.73
N GLN A 112 3.27 -12.81 -13.27
CA GLN A 112 2.71 -14.05 -12.77
C GLN A 112 3.82 -14.91 -12.16
N GLY A 113 3.46 -15.92 -11.39
CA GLY A 113 4.43 -16.81 -10.77
C GLY A 113 4.22 -16.94 -9.27
N LYS A 114 5.30 -17.18 -8.54
CA LYS A 114 5.23 -17.38 -7.09
C LYS A 114 4.86 -16.12 -6.33
N GLU A 115 5.26 -14.97 -6.84
CA GLU A 115 4.94 -13.66 -6.27
C GLU A 115 4.24 -12.81 -7.33
N PRO A 116 2.95 -13.09 -7.59
CA PRO A 116 2.22 -12.33 -8.60
C PRO A 116 2.12 -10.86 -8.19
N LEU A 117 2.19 -10.00 -9.19
CA LEU A 117 2.22 -8.56 -9.01
C LEU A 117 1.32 -7.89 -10.03
N MET A 118 0.62 -6.84 -9.62
CA MET A 118 -0.15 -5.99 -10.52
C MET A 118 0.05 -4.54 -10.10
N ALA A 119 0.29 -3.68 -11.07
CA ALA A 119 0.49 -2.26 -10.82
C ALA A 119 -0.27 -1.42 -11.82
N TRP A 120 -0.73 -0.26 -11.34
CA TRP A 120 -1.49 0.71 -12.12
C TRP A 120 -0.80 2.07 -12.05
N THR A 121 -0.78 2.78 -13.18
CA THR A 121 -0.30 4.16 -13.22
C THR A 121 -1.51 5.08 -13.14
N HIS A 122 -1.56 5.91 -12.10
CA HIS A 122 -2.64 6.87 -11.89
C HIS A 122 -2.40 8.12 -12.75
N PRO A 123 -3.47 8.83 -13.20
CA PRO A 123 -3.31 10.07 -13.98
C PRO A 123 -2.46 11.14 -13.30
N THR A 124 -2.35 11.12 -11.97
CA THR A 124 -1.49 12.04 -11.21
C THR A 124 -0.01 11.64 -11.23
N SER A 125 0.35 10.62 -12.01
CA SER A 125 1.70 10.05 -12.12
C SER A 125 2.14 9.20 -10.92
N CYS A 126 1.23 8.90 -10.01
CA CYS A 126 1.48 7.93 -8.93
C CYS A 126 1.39 6.52 -9.49
N ILE A 127 2.08 5.57 -8.84
CA ILE A 127 1.97 4.15 -9.16
C ILE A 127 1.42 3.42 -7.95
N LEU A 128 0.44 2.56 -8.19
CA LEU A 128 -0.22 1.75 -7.17
C LEU A 128 0.11 0.29 -7.48
N GLN A 129 0.70 -0.42 -6.54
CA GLN A 129 1.16 -1.78 -6.77
C GLN A 129 0.69 -2.72 -5.68
N VAL A 130 0.24 -3.90 -6.06
CA VAL A 130 -0.09 -5.00 -5.16
C VAL A 130 0.76 -6.19 -5.54
N VAL A 131 1.43 -6.79 -4.56
CA VAL A 131 2.22 -8.00 -4.76
C VAL A 131 1.86 -9.02 -3.67
N ARG A 132 1.75 -10.29 -4.07
CA ARG A 132 1.53 -11.36 -3.12
C ARG A 132 2.86 -12.06 -2.87
N THR A 133 3.33 -12.01 -1.63
CA THR A 133 4.52 -12.73 -1.19
C THR A 133 4.08 -14.03 -0.51
N ARG A 134 5.04 -14.77 0.03
CA ARG A 134 4.76 -16.03 0.73
C ARG A 134 3.78 -15.87 1.90
N SER A 135 3.86 -14.75 2.62
CA SER A 135 3.13 -14.56 3.88
C SER A 135 2.18 -13.37 3.90
N LEU A 136 2.17 -12.55 2.84
CA LEU A 136 1.33 -11.35 2.85
C LEU A 136 0.99 -10.87 1.44
N VAL A 137 -0.02 -9.98 1.38
CA VAL A 137 -0.29 -9.17 0.20
C VAL A 137 0.16 -7.76 0.55
N LEU A 138 1.13 -7.25 -0.18
CA LEU A 138 1.74 -5.94 0.09
C LEU A 138 1.24 -4.90 -0.91
N PHE A 139 0.78 -3.77 -0.39
CA PHE A 139 0.46 -2.59 -1.20
C PHE A 139 1.63 -1.62 -1.13
N THR A 140 2.06 -1.12 -2.29
CA THR A 140 3.06 -0.07 -2.38
C THR A 140 2.51 1.06 -3.21
N PHE A 141 2.53 2.25 -2.64
CA PHE A 141 2.16 3.50 -3.30
C PHE A 141 3.43 4.26 -3.62
N TYR A 142 3.64 4.56 -4.91
CA TYR A 142 4.77 5.40 -5.33
C TYR A 142 4.24 6.80 -5.63
N THR A 143 4.83 7.81 -4.99
CA THR A 143 4.55 9.21 -5.33
C THR A 143 5.09 9.50 -6.73
N PRO A 144 4.71 10.61 -7.36
CA PRO A 144 5.30 10.98 -8.65
C PRO A 144 6.83 11.03 -8.60
N GLN A 145 7.40 11.43 -7.46
CA GLN A 145 8.86 11.46 -7.26
C GLN A 145 9.45 10.06 -7.23
N GLY A 146 8.78 9.11 -6.57
CA GLY A 146 9.20 7.72 -6.50
C GLY A 146 8.96 6.97 -7.81
N ALA A 147 7.90 7.32 -8.53
CA ALA A 147 7.55 6.67 -9.78
C ALA A 147 8.63 6.80 -10.85
N ARG A 148 9.45 7.85 -10.79
CA ARG A 148 10.57 8.06 -11.71
C ARG A 148 11.60 6.94 -11.65
N TYR A 149 11.68 6.24 -10.53
CA TYR A 149 12.64 5.16 -10.29
C TYR A 149 11.99 3.78 -10.32
N TYR A 150 10.73 3.72 -10.69
CA TYR A 150 10.00 2.46 -10.76
C TYR A 150 10.37 1.71 -12.04
N GLU A 151 10.69 0.43 -11.87
CA GLU A 151 11.05 -0.45 -12.99
C GLU A 151 9.90 -1.43 -13.33
#